data_6ae4e8866649a318f9068f0444b900e7
#
_entry.id   6ae4e8866649a318f9068f0444b900e7
#
_cell.length_a   1.000
_cell.length_b   1.000
_cell.length_c   1.000
_cell.angle_alpha   90.00
_cell.angle_beta   90.00
_cell.angle_gamma   90.00
#
_symmetry.space_group_name_H-M   'P 1'
#
loop_
_entity.id
_entity.type
_entity.pdbx_description
1 polymer ?
#
loop_
_entity_poly.entity_id
_entity_poly.type
_entity_poly.pdbx_seq_one_letter_code
_entity_poly.pdbx_strand_id
1 'polypeptide(L)'
;MGWWVLAGVGKVESDHGRMQHARLTATGDLVPHIRGIPLDGSQSTQQVTGSGASTVEAEGPMQFIPSTWAIAGQDGNADGKVDVDNIYDAALGAAVYLCRASGDLGTDQGLAVAYVAYNHSDSYAAEVLAYARAYEAADAAGRIPPLSPTPLYELAPPPTHL
;
A
#
# COMPACT_ATOMS: atom_id res chain seq x y z
N MET A 1 -11.05 -5.45 9.69
CA MET A 1 -10.36 -4.19 9.29
C MET A 1 -11.16 -3.55 8.16
N GLY A 2 -11.48 -2.26 8.26
CA GLY A 2 -12.15 -1.53 7.19
C GLY A 2 -11.15 -1.15 6.08
N TRP A 3 -11.63 -0.98 4.84
CA TRP A 3 -10.81 -0.61 3.69
C TRP A 3 -10.08 0.73 3.88
N TRP A 4 -10.64 1.65 4.65
CA TRP A 4 -10.07 2.97 4.94
C TRP A 4 -8.72 2.90 5.66
N VAL A 5 -8.45 1.82 6.40
CA VAL A 5 -7.16 1.59 7.06
C VAL A 5 -6.05 1.50 6.02
N LEU A 6 -6.27 0.72 4.94
CA LEU A 6 -5.33 0.58 3.83
C LEU A 6 -5.29 1.82 2.95
N ALA A 7 -6.42 2.49 2.77
CA ALA A 7 -6.48 3.75 2.01
C ALA A 7 -5.66 4.85 2.68
N GLY A 8 -5.62 4.91 4.02
CA GLY A 8 -4.75 5.83 4.75
C GLY A 8 -3.27 5.59 4.42
N VAL A 9 -2.82 4.34 4.45
CA VAL A 9 -1.44 3.97 4.06
C VAL A 9 -1.17 4.36 2.61
N GLY A 10 -1.99 3.91 1.66
CA GLY A 10 -1.78 4.21 0.24
C GLY A 10 -1.80 5.71 -0.09
N LYS A 11 -2.54 6.51 0.70
CA LYS A 11 -2.53 7.98 0.56
C LYS A 11 -1.16 8.56 0.90
N VAL A 12 -0.59 8.15 2.02
CA VAL A 12 0.68 8.70 2.51
C VAL A 12 1.85 8.16 1.70
N GLU A 13 1.84 6.88 1.34
CA GLU A 13 2.95 6.22 0.65
C GLU A 13 3.14 6.68 -0.80
N SER A 14 2.04 6.85 -1.54
CA SER A 14 2.17 7.13 -2.97
C SER A 14 1.05 7.98 -3.57
N ASP A 15 0.21 8.62 -2.73
CA ASP A 15 -1.03 9.26 -3.17
C ASP A 15 -1.89 8.29 -4.02
N HIS A 16 -2.05 7.06 -3.52
CA HIS A 16 -2.75 5.97 -4.21
C HIS A 16 -2.16 5.63 -5.59
N GLY A 17 -0.84 5.55 -5.69
CA GLY A 17 -0.14 5.22 -6.92
C GLY A 17 -0.08 6.37 -7.94
N ARG A 18 -0.18 7.64 -7.51
CA ARG A 18 -0.13 8.81 -8.39
C ARG A 18 1.15 9.62 -8.31
N MET A 19 2.05 9.29 -7.35
CA MET A 19 3.36 9.95 -7.27
C MET A 19 4.22 9.63 -8.50
N GLN A 20 5.23 10.45 -8.77
CA GLN A 20 6.16 10.29 -9.89
C GLN A 20 5.46 10.16 -11.27
N HIS A 21 4.29 10.80 -11.42
CA HIS A 21 3.44 10.71 -12.64
C HIS A 21 2.91 9.31 -12.94
N ALA A 22 2.96 8.40 -11.97
CA ALA A 22 2.41 7.07 -12.11
C ALA A 22 0.87 7.08 -12.08
N ARG A 23 0.30 6.00 -12.59
CA ARG A 23 -1.13 5.71 -12.59
C ARG A 23 -1.36 4.21 -12.55
N LEU A 24 -2.50 3.83 -12.01
CA LEU A 24 -2.94 2.44 -12.01
C LEU A 24 -3.65 2.12 -13.34
N THR A 25 -3.35 0.96 -13.89
CA THR A 25 -4.09 0.38 -15.01
C THR A 25 -5.42 -0.21 -14.54
N ALA A 26 -6.27 -0.65 -15.45
CA ALA A 26 -7.51 -1.36 -15.12
C ALA A 26 -7.25 -2.71 -14.42
N THR A 27 -6.09 -3.32 -14.64
CA THR A 27 -5.64 -4.56 -13.98
C THR A 27 -4.95 -4.32 -12.64
N GLY A 28 -4.80 -3.05 -12.23
CA GLY A 28 -4.20 -2.68 -10.96
C GLY A 28 -2.68 -2.48 -11.01
N ASP A 29 -2.07 -2.60 -12.19
CA ASP A 29 -0.62 -2.43 -12.35
C ASP A 29 -0.24 -0.96 -12.32
N LEU A 30 0.86 -0.63 -11.66
CA LEU A 30 1.39 0.71 -11.53
C LEU A 30 2.32 1.06 -12.70
N VAL A 31 2.02 2.13 -13.43
CA VAL A 31 2.79 2.54 -14.61
C VAL A 31 3.04 4.06 -14.60
N PRO A 32 4.28 4.53 -14.64
CA PRO A 32 5.52 3.79 -14.38
C PRO A 32 5.61 3.27 -12.94
N HIS A 33 6.57 2.40 -12.65
CA HIS A 33 6.82 1.93 -11.28
C HIS A 33 7.24 3.09 -10.36
N ILE A 34 6.72 3.14 -9.14
CA ILE A 34 7.17 4.08 -8.11
C ILE A 34 8.30 3.43 -7.32
N ARG A 35 9.41 4.14 -7.20
CA ARG A 35 10.54 3.76 -6.35
C ARG A 35 10.80 4.87 -5.34
N GLY A 36 10.97 4.47 -4.10
CA GLY A 36 11.28 5.37 -2.99
C GLY A 36 12.71 5.91 -3.08
N ILE A 37 13.03 6.79 -2.13
CA ILE A 37 14.40 7.29 -1.96
C ILE A 37 15.28 6.15 -1.45
N PRO A 38 16.51 5.97 -1.98
CA PRO A 38 17.44 4.97 -1.49
C PRO A 38 17.65 5.06 0.03
N LEU A 39 17.46 3.96 0.75
CA LEU A 39 17.66 3.86 2.19
C LEU A 39 19.14 3.59 2.51
N ASP A 40 20.02 4.47 2.04
CA ASP A 40 21.49 4.38 2.19
C ASP A 40 22.02 5.18 3.39
N GLY A 41 21.13 5.82 4.15
CA GLY A 41 21.49 6.70 5.27
C GLY A 41 21.93 8.11 4.86
N SER A 42 21.91 8.46 3.57
CA SER A 42 22.44 9.76 3.07
C SER A 42 21.50 10.94 3.30
N GLN A 43 20.20 10.70 3.54
CA GLN A 43 19.18 11.75 3.69
C GLN A 43 18.32 11.59 4.96
N SER A 44 18.91 11.33 6.11
CA SER A 44 18.18 11.08 7.37
C SER A 44 17.22 9.87 7.29
N THR A 45 17.39 9.02 6.31
CA THR A 45 16.65 7.79 6.14
C THR A 45 17.27 6.67 6.98
N GLN A 46 16.45 5.83 7.57
CA GLN A 46 16.94 4.70 8.36
C GLN A 46 17.69 3.74 7.43
N GLN A 47 18.98 3.51 7.70
CA GLN A 47 19.80 2.60 6.92
C GLN A 47 19.32 1.15 7.14
N VAL A 48 18.78 0.54 6.09
CA VAL A 48 18.49 -0.89 6.07
C VAL A 48 19.68 -1.59 5.40
N THR A 49 20.51 -2.26 6.21
CA THR A 49 21.65 -3.01 5.71
C THR A 49 21.19 -4.31 5.06
N GLY A 50 21.11 -4.34 3.73
CA GLY A 50 21.07 -5.57 2.95
C GLY A 50 22.48 -6.12 2.73
N SER A 51 22.63 -7.43 2.65
CA SER A 51 23.91 -8.08 2.34
C SER A 51 24.28 -7.84 0.87
N GLY A 52 25.04 -6.79 0.62
CA GLY A 52 25.51 -6.39 -0.72
C GLY A 52 25.30 -4.89 -0.94
N ALA A 53 26.16 -4.25 -1.71
CA ALA A 53 26.18 -2.81 -1.98
C ALA A 53 24.98 -2.32 -2.84
N SER A 54 23.80 -2.91 -2.71
CA SER A 54 22.56 -2.47 -3.33
C SER A 54 21.82 -1.57 -2.35
N THR A 55 21.59 -0.34 -2.74
CA THR A 55 20.67 0.57 -2.05
C THR A 55 19.29 -0.06 -2.01
N VAL A 56 18.72 -0.21 -0.81
CA VAL A 56 17.35 -0.70 -0.63
C VAL A 56 16.40 0.47 -0.88
N GLU A 57 15.47 0.33 -1.79
CA GLU A 57 14.43 1.30 -2.09
C GLU A 57 13.07 0.73 -1.73
N ALA A 58 12.14 1.59 -1.35
CA ALA A 58 10.74 1.21 -1.22
C ALA A 58 10.11 1.09 -2.61
N GLU A 59 9.17 0.16 -2.79
CA GLU A 59 8.62 -0.19 -4.10
C GLU A 59 7.10 -0.21 -4.09
N GLY A 60 6.54 0.17 -5.23
CA GLY A 60 5.12 0.03 -5.54
C GLY A 60 4.20 1.04 -4.84
N PRO A 61 2.88 0.89 -4.99
CA PRO A 61 1.89 1.85 -4.50
C PRO A 61 1.78 1.90 -2.97
N MET A 62 2.26 0.86 -2.26
CA MET A 62 2.28 0.77 -0.81
C MET A 62 3.70 0.88 -0.23
N GLN A 63 4.71 1.18 -1.07
CA GLN A 63 6.10 1.45 -0.70
C GLN A 63 6.72 0.39 0.20
N PHE A 64 6.61 -0.87 -0.20
CA PHE A 64 7.27 -1.98 0.49
C PHE A 64 8.78 -2.00 0.27
N ILE A 65 9.55 -2.23 1.32
CA ILE A 65 10.94 -2.64 1.15
C ILE A 65 10.99 -4.14 0.77
N PRO A 66 11.97 -4.56 -0.07
CA PRO A 66 12.00 -5.93 -0.59
C PRO A 66 11.98 -7.03 0.47
N SER A 67 12.64 -6.83 1.61
CA SER A 67 12.66 -7.80 2.71
C SER A 67 11.28 -7.98 3.37
N THR A 68 10.51 -6.89 3.50
CA THR A 68 9.13 -6.94 4.01
C THR A 68 8.19 -7.56 2.97
N TRP A 69 8.37 -7.20 1.69
CA TRP A 69 7.57 -7.79 0.62
C TRP A 69 7.73 -9.31 0.54
N ALA A 70 8.94 -9.82 0.70
CA ALA A 70 9.22 -11.26 0.67
C ALA A 70 8.43 -12.07 1.71
N ILE A 71 7.99 -11.45 2.82
CA ILE A 71 7.24 -12.12 3.89
C ILE A 71 5.75 -11.73 3.96
N ALA A 72 5.37 -10.60 3.38
CA ALA A 72 4.01 -10.07 3.44
C ALA A 72 3.28 -10.12 2.10
N GLY A 73 4.00 -10.16 0.97
CA GLY A 73 3.42 -10.16 -0.36
C GLY A 73 2.43 -11.30 -0.58
N GLN A 74 1.31 -10.98 -1.21
CA GLN A 74 0.21 -11.92 -1.51
C GLN A 74 -0.34 -11.62 -2.91
N ASP A 75 -0.84 -12.64 -3.59
CA ASP A 75 -1.62 -12.51 -4.82
C ASP A 75 -3.03 -12.03 -4.47
N GLY A 76 -3.29 -10.74 -4.64
CA GLY A 76 -4.54 -10.09 -4.24
C GLY A 76 -5.59 -10.04 -5.34
N ASN A 77 -5.19 -10.20 -6.61
CA ASN A 77 -6.07 -10.21 -7.78
C ASN A 77 -6.30 -11.62 -8.34
N ALA A 78 -5.65 -12.64 -7.76
CA ALA A 78 -5.73 -14.04 -8.14
C ALA A 78 -5.26 -14.33 -9.59
N ASP A 79 -4.25 -13.59 -10.08
CA ASP A 79 -3.67 -13.81 -11.41
C ASP A 79 -2.50 -14.81 -11.41
N GLY A 80 -2.14 -15.35 -10.26
CA GLY A 80 -1.06 -16.32 -10.06
C GLY A 80 0.31 -15.69 -9.88
N LYS A 81 0.40 -14.36 -9.70
CA LYS A 81 1.62 -13.62 -9.42
C LYS A 81 1.54 -12.93 -8.07
N VAL A 82 2.68 -12.52 -7.55
CA VAL A 82 2.79 -11.68 -6.36
C VAL A 82 3.65 -10.48 -6.74
N ASP A 83 3.00 -9.40 -7.18
CA ASP A 83 3.66 -8.24 -7.77
C ASP A 83 3.53 -7.01 -6.87
N VAL A 84 4.65 -6.47 -6.39
CA VAL A 84 4.69 -5.29 -5.52
C VAL A 84 4.16 -4.03 -6.19
N ASP A 85 4.20 -3.98 -7.52
CA ASP A 85 3.69 -2.88 -8.33
C ASP A 85 2.20 -3.05 -8.72
N ASN A 86 1.54 -4.14 -8.33
CA ASN A 86 0.10 -4.29 -8.46
C ASN A 86 -0.62 -3.85 -7.17
N ILE A 87 -1.61 -2.95 -7.30
CA ILE A 87 -2.30 -2.37 -6.13
C ILE A 87 -3.08 -3.40 -5.31
N TYR A 88 -3.63 -4.44 -5.93
CA TYR A 88 -4.40 -5.46 -5.22
C TYR A 88 -3.48 -6.33 -4.38
N ASP A 89 -2.32 -6.73 -4.92
CA ASP A 89 -1.30 -7.51 -4.24
C ASP A 89 -0.68 -6.71 -3.11
N ALA A 90 -0.29 -5.46 -3.41
CA ALA A 90 0.30 -4.56 -2.44
C ALA A 90 -0.66 -4.23 -1.30
N ALA A 91 -1.96 -4.01 -1.58
CA ALA A 91 -2.96 -3.76 -0.55
C ALA A 91 -3.19 -4.98 0.34
N LEU A 92 -3.26 -6.18 -0.25
CA LEU A 92 -3.40 -7.43 0.53
C LEU A 92 -2.13 -7.69 1.36
N GLY A 93 -0.94 -7.46 0.80
CA GLY A 93 0.33 -7.53 1.53
C GLY A 93 0.37 -6.56 2.72
N ALA A 94 -0.09 -5.32 2.53
CA ALA A 94 -0.19 -4.34 3.61
C ALA A 94 -1.19 -4.79 4.70
N ALA A 95 -2.33 -5.36 4.31
CA ALA A 95 -3.28 -5.92 5.26
C ALA A 95 -2.65 -7.02 6.12
N VAL A 96 -1.93 -7.94 5.50
CA VAL A 96 -1.21 -9.03 6.19
C VAL A 96 -0.17 -8.47 7.16
N TYR A 97 0.59 -7.47 6.73
CA TYR A 97 1.61 -6.83 7.56
C TYR A 97 1.00 -6.15 8.79
N LEU A 98 -0.01 -5.30 8.59
CA LEU A 98 -0.68 -4.57 9.68
C LEU A 98 -1.35 -5.51 10.68
N CYS A 99 -1.99 -6.59 10.21
CA CYS A 99 -2.60 -7.60 11.09
C CYS A 99 -1.58 -8.36 11.94
N ARG A 100 -0.35 -8.52 11.45
CA ARG A 100 0.73 -9.15 12.23
C ARG A 100 1.36 -8.17 13.23
N ALA A 101 1.39 -6.89 12.90
CA ALA A 101 2.00 -5.85 13.73
C ALA A 101 1.16 -5.48 14.95
N SER A 102 -0.17 -5.57 14.86
CA SER A 102 -1.08 -5.28 15.96
C SER A 102 -2.22 -6.29 16.02
N GLY A 103 -2.55 -6.74 17.23
CA GLY A 103 -3.66 -7.67 17.47
C GLY A 103 -5.05 -7.01 17.42
N ASP A 104 -5.15 -5.67 17.49
CA ASP A 104 -6.42 -4.94 17.53
C ASP A 104 -6.42 -3.73 16.58
N LEU A 105 -6.78 -3.97 15.35
CA LEU A 105 -6.95 -2.92 14.33
C LEU A 105 -8.34 -2.24 14.39
N GLY A 106 -9.15 -2.54 15.39
CA GLY A 106 -10.45 -1.90 15.61
C GLY A 106 -10.38 -0.60 16.42
N THR A 107 -9.23 -0.29 17.02
CA THR A 107 -9.02 0.90 17.85
C THR A 107 -7.94 1.81 17.28
N ASP A 108 -8.02 3.12 17.59
CA ASP A 108 -6.98 4.08 17.19
C ASP A 108 -5.61 3.72 17.75
N GLN A 109 -5.57 3.21 18.98
CA GLN A 109 -4.32 2.78 19.60
C GLN A 109 -3.71 1.58 18.86
N GLY A 110 -4.51 0.58 18.50
CA GLY A 110 -4.03 -0.57 17.75
C GLY A 110 -3.60 -0.21 16.32
N LEU A 111 -4.34 0.70 15.67
CA LEU A 111 -3.94 1.25 14.37
C LEU A 111 -2.62 2.03 14.46
N ALA A 112 -2.46 2.88 15.49
CA ALA A 112 -1.22 3.62 15.68
C ALA A 112 -0.02 2.67 15.85
N VAL A 113 -0.16 1.62 16.66
CA VAL A 113 0.89 0.59 16.81
C VAL A 113 1.25 -0.06 15.47
N ALA A 114 0.24 -0.44 14.67
CA ALA A 114 0.46 -1.05 13.36
C ALA A 114 1.15 -0.09 12.38
N TYR A 115 0.75 1.19 12.36
CA TYR A 115 1.33 2.19 11.49
C TYR A 115 2.76 2.57 11.90
N VAL A 116 3.06 2.64 13.22
CA VAL A 116 4.45 2.80 13.69
C VAL A 116 5.30 1.61 13.25
N ALA A 117 4.78 0.39 13.29
CA ALA A 117 5.50 -0.78 12.79
C ALA A 117 5.76 -0.70 11.27
N TYR A 118 4.85 -0.05 10.51
CA TYR A 118 4.99 0.11 9.05
C TYR A 118 6.13 1.04 8.67
N ASN A 119 6.29 2.19 9.35
CA ASN A 119 7.30 3.21 8.98
C ASN A 119 8.20 3.69 10.15
N HIS A 120 8.12 3.10 11.34
CA HIS A 120 8.92 3.45 12.52
C HIS A 120 8.88 4.96 12.91
N SER A 121 7.76 5.63 12.64
CA SER A 121 7.57 7.06 12.88
C SER A 121 6.20 7.35 13.48
N ASP A 122 6.16 8.02 14.63
CA ASP A 122 4.92 8.47 15.28
C ASP A 122 4.19 9.53 14.44
N SER A 123 4.92 10.43 13.79
CA SER A 123 4.33 11.43 12.90
C SER A 123 3.69 10.80 11.67
N TYR A 124 4.33 9.80 11.08
CA TYR A 124 3.75 9.00 10.00
C TYR A 124 2.46 8.31 10.46
N ALA A 125 2.51 7.62 11.59
CA ALA A 125 1.35 6.92 12.12
C ALA A 125 0.16 7.86 12.38
N ALA A 126 0.42 9.06 12.92
CA ALA A 126 -0.61 10.07 13.13
C ALA A 126 -1.22 10.58 11.82
N GLU A 127 -0.40 10.79 10.80
CA GLU A 127 -0.86 11.22 9.47
C GLU A 127 -1.71 10.15 8.80
N VAL A 128 -1.25 8.89 8.76
CA VAL A 128 -2.00 7.76 8.19
C VAL A 128 -3.34 7.58 8.92
N LEU A 129 -3.34 7.65 10.25
CA LEU A 129 -4.56 7.53 11.05
C LEU A 129 -5.56 8.65 10.71
N ALA A 130 -5.09 9.90 10.57
CA ALA A 130 -5.95 11.01 10.18
C ALA A 130 -6.62 10.79 8.82
N TYR A 131 -5.88 10.32 7.81
CA TYR A 131 -6.46 9.96 6.51
C TYR A 131 -7.42 8.79 6.60
N ALA A 132 -7.08 7.74 7.34
CA ALA A 132 -7.95 6.58 7.55
C ALA A 132 -9.31 7.02 8.13
N ARG A 133 -9.31 7.86 9.16
CA ARG A 133 -10.54 8.39 9.78
C ARG A 133 -11.32 9.33 8.86
N ALA A 134 -10.63 10.13 8.03
CA ALA A 134 -11.29 10.95 7.03
C ALA A 134 -12.01 10.10 5.96
N TYR A 135 -11.39 9.00 5.50
CA TYR A 135 -12.03 8.06 4.58
C TYR A 135 -13.21 7.32 5.22
N GLU A 136 -13.06 6.85 6.44
CA GLU A 136 -14.16 6.22 7.20
C GLU A 136 -15.37 7.15 7.34
N ALA A 137 -15.13 8.41 7.72
CA ALA A 137 -16.18 9.41 7.85
C ALA A 137 -16.84 9.76 6.50
N ALA A 138 -16.06 9.76 5.40
CA ALA A 138 -16.59 9.99 4.06
C ALA A 138 -17.47 8.81 3.60
N ASP A 139 -17.07 7.59 3.88
CA ASP A 139 -17.82 6.36 3.60
C ASP A 139 -19.14 6.35 4.37
N ALA A 140 -19.10 6.57 5.69
CA ALA A 140 -20.28 6.66 6.54
C ALA A 140 -21.26 7.76 6.12
N ALA A 141 -20.76 8.83 5.49
CA ALA A 141 -21.58 9.91 4.95
C ALA A 141 -22.09 9.66 3.52
N GLY A 142 -21.84 8.48 2.94
CA GLY A 142 -22.22 8.12 1.57
C GLY A 142 -21.55 8.99 0.50
N ARG A 143 -20.41 9.64 0.82
CA ARG A 143 -19.67 10.49 -0.13
C ARG A 143 -18.69 9.70 -1.01
N ILE A 144 -18.46 8.45 -0.68
CA ILE A 144 -17.70 7.54 -1.52
C ILE A 144 -18.72 6.71 -2.30
N PRO A 145 -18.64 6.66 -3.63
CA PRO A 145 -19.51 5.83 -4.42
C PRO A 145 -19.46 4.37 -3.95
N PRO A 146 -20.58 3.64 -3.94
CA PRO A 146 -20.55 2.23 -3.63
C PRO A 146 -19.58 1.50 -4.56
N LEU A 147 -18.82 0.56 -4.03
CA LEU A 147 -17.96 -0.28 -4.86
C LEU A 147 -18.82 -1.01 -5.89
N SER A 148 -18.35 -1.02 -7.13
CA SER A 148 -19.02 -1.83 -8.16
C SER A 148 -19.00 -3.29 -7.72
N PRO A 149 -20.13 -3.99 -7.74
CA PRO A 149 -20.16 -5.42 -7.47
C PRO A 149 -19.45 -6.24 -8.55
N THR A 150 -19.19 -5.64 -9.70
CA THR A 150 -18.47 -6.27 -10.79
C THR A 150 -16.98 -6.06 -10.60
N PRO A 151 -16.17 -7.12 -10.50
CA PRO A 151 -14.72 -7.00 -10.46
C PRO A 151 -14.18 -6.19 -11.63
N LEU A 152 -13.20 -5.32 -11.39
CA LEU A 152 -12.66 -4.43 -12.42
C LEU A 152 -12.10 -5.18 -13.64
N TYR A 153 -11.63 -6.42 -13.47
CA TYR A 153 -11.15 -7.26 -14.57
C TYR A 153 -12.28 -7.71 -15.51
N GLU A 154 -13.54 -7.76 -15.06
CA GLU A 154 -14.69 -8.06 -15.91
C GLU A 154 -15.18 -6.84 -16.71
N LEU A 155 -14.73 -5.64 -16.33
CA LEU A 155 -15.06 -4.40 -17.02
C LEU A 155 -14.05 -4.06 -18.14
N ALA A 156 -12.91 -4.71 -18.17
CA ALA A 156 -11.94 -4.56 -19.24
C ALA A 156 -12.39 -5.37 -20.47
N PRO A 157 -12.47 -4.77 -21.66
CA PRO A 157 -12.69 -5.57 -22.87
C PRO A 157 -11.53 -6.56 -23.02
N PRO A 158 -11.81 -7.80 -23.47
CA PRO A 158 -10.74 -8.77 -23.71
C PRO A 158 -9.75 -8.19 -24.72
N PRO A 159 -8.44 -8.47 -24.54
CA PRO A 159 -7.44 -8.01 -25.49
C PRO A 159 -7.80 -8.49 -26.88
N THR A 160 -8.00 -7.55 -27.80
CA THR A 160 -8.17 -7.86 -29.22
C THR A 160 -6.82 -8.33 -29.73
N HIS A 161 -6.63 -9.64 -29.78
CA HIS A 161 -5.54 -10.23 -30.54
C HIS A 161 -5.83 -10.00 -32.03
N LEU A 162 -5.04 -9.13 -32.65
CA LEU A 162 -4.82 -9.10 -34.09
C LEU A 162 -3.65 -10.03 -34.43
#